data_58766b1c9190e2c298a000c3a70654de
#
_entry.id   58766b1c9190e2c298a000c3a70654de
#
_cell.length_a   1.000
_cell.length_b   1.000
_cell.length_c   1.000
_cell.angle_alpha   90.00
_cell.angle_beta   90.00
_cell.angle_gamma   90.00
#
_symmetry.space_group_name_H-M   'P 1'
#
loop_
_entity.id
_entity.type
_entity.pdbx_description
1 polymer ?
#
loop_
_entity_poly.entity_id
_entity_poly.type
_entity_poly.pdbx_seq_one_letter_code
_entity_poly.pdbx_strand_id
1 'polypeptide(L)'
;LTGHLDDRQIAEFARHQPIVVTGRRLDAPQVRALALDQEAGGYLATRHLLSLGHRRIAHIAGPADHTDATERRAGYERALREAGLPLARELVVQSDFMESGGLLAMNRLLDSGQSFTAVFAANDQSAFGARMAMYRRGVRVPDDVSIVGVDDLPGAAYATPPMTTVRQPIYESALAAAHALVT
;
A
#
# COMPACT_ATOMS: atom_id res chain seq x y z
N LEU A 1 -5.45 -2.64 -19.86
CA LEU A 1 -4.23 -3.45 -19.99
C LEU A 1 -3.39 -3.26 -18.73
N THR A 2 -3.49 -4.20 -17.83
CA THR A 2 -2.56 -4.40 -16.73
C THR A 2 -1.50 -5.35 -17.24
N GLY A 3 -0.38 -4.89 -17.66
CA GLY A 3 0.60 -5.80 -18.22
C GLY A 3 1.93 -5.13 -18.45
N HIS A 4 2.87 -5.90 -18.87
CA HIS A 4 4.25 -5.55 -19.08
C HIS A 4 4.50 -4.67 -20.33
N LEU A 5 3.45 -3.97 -20.83
CA LEU A 5 3.62 -3.02 -21.94
C LEU A 5 4.30 -1.75 -21.44
N ASP A 6 5.36 -1.34 -22.11
CA ASP A 6 5.99 -0.06 -21.88
C ASP A 6 5.18 1.10 -22.49
N ASP A 7 5.54 2.34 -22.12
CA ASP A 7 4.81 3.54 -22.57
C ASP A 7 4.82 3.72 -24.08
N ARG A 8 5.88 3.28 -24.77
CA ARG A 8 5.99 3.35 -26.23
C ARG A 8 5.02 2.39 -26.89
N GLN A 9 4.90 1.17 -26.38
CA GLN A 9 3.97 0.16 -26.89
C GLN A 9 2.53 0.62 -26.72
N ILE A 10 2.20 1.22 -25.56
CA ILE A 10 0.86 1.76 -25.33
C ILE A 10 0.57 2.93 -26.28
N ALA A 11 1.51 3.85 -26.45
CA ALA A 11 1.36 4.97 -27.38
C ALA A 11 1.22 4.51 -28.83
N GLU A 12 1.90 3.43 -29.23
CA GLU A 12 1.77 2.84 -30.56
C GLU A 12 0.38 2.25 -30.79
N PHE A 13 -0.13 1.48 -29.83
CA PHE A 13 -1.51 0.97 -29.91
C PHE A 13 -2.56 2.08 -29.93
N ALA A 14 -2.31 3.17 -29.20
CA ALA A 14 -3.22 4.32 -29.15
C ALA A 14 -3.37 5.05 -30.49
N ARG A 15 -2.45 4.86 -31.43
CA ARG A 15 -2.60 5.40 -32.80
C ARG A 15 -3.75 4.77 -33.58
N HIS A 16 -4.18 3.57 -33.20
CA HIS A 16 -5.19 2.81 -33.92
C HIS A 16 -6.54 2.81 -33.22
N GLN A 17 -6.56 3.09 -31.92
CA GLN A 17 -7.79 3.10 -31.12
C GLN A 17 -7.58 3.84 -29.79
N PRO A 18 -8.64 4.47 -29.21
CA PRO A 18 -8.56 5.04 -27.88
C PRO A 18 -8.18 4.00 -26.84
N ILE A 19 -7.29 4.37 -25.91
CA ILE A 19 -6.83 3.48 -24.84
C ILE A 19 -7.06 4.16 -23.50
N VAL A 20 -7.55 3.39 -22.53
CA VAL A 20 -7.54 3.77 -21.11
C VAL A 20 -6.55 2.88 -20.37
N VAL A 21 -5.63 3.50 -19.65
CA VAL A 21 -4.66 2.86 -18.78
C VAL A 21 -5.04 3.10 -17.34
N THR A 22 -5.05 2.06 -16.52
CA THR A 22 -5.34 2.17 -15.09
C THR A 22 -4.11 1.79 -14.26
N GLY A 23 -3.95 2.45 -13.11
CA GLY A 23 -2.88 2.15 -12.15
C GLY A 23 -1.52 2.80 -12.48
N ARG A 24 -1.44 3.65 -13.50
CA ARG A 24 -0.22 4.41 -13.80
C ARG A 24 -0.55 5.72 -14.52
N ARG A 25 0.35 6.68 -14.42
CA ARG A 25 0.26 7.95 -15.13
C ARG A 25 0.95 7.80 -16.49
N LEU A 26 0.27 8.18 -17.55
CA LEU A 26 0.81 8.20 -18.91
C LEU A 26 0.20 9.39 -19.66
N ASP A 27 1.05 10.27 -20.18
CA ASP A 27 0.63 11.39 -21.02
C ASP A 27 1.00 11.09 -22.48
N ALA A 28 0.01 10.69 -23.26
CA ALA A 28 0.17 10.41 -24.68
C ALA A 28 -1.14 10.69 -25.44
N PRO A 29 -1.08 11.11 -26.73
CA PRO A 29 -2.28 11.30 -27.54
C PRO A 29 -3.16 10.06 -27.56
N GLN A 30 -4.47 10.24 -27.44
CA GLN A 30 -5.49 9.18 -27.41
C GLN A 30 -5.34 8.17 -26.26
N VAL A 31 -4.50 8.45 -25.25
CA VAL A 31 -4.42 7.67 -24.01
C VAL A 31 -5.07 8.47 -22.90
N ARG A 32 -5.99 7.86 -22.17
CA ARG A 32 -6.49 8.38 -20.90
C ARG A 32 -5.95 7.53 -19.78
N ALA A 33 -5.17 8.14 -18.88
CA ALA A 33 -4.60 7.46 -17.74
C ALA A 33 -5.42 7.78 -16.48
N LEU A 34 -5.78 6.72 -15.74
CA LEU A 34 -6.43 6.80 -14.44
C LEU A 34 -5.51 6.18 -13.40
N ALA A 35 -4.97 7.01 -12.53
CA ALA A 35 -4.12 6.58 -11.41
C ALA A 35 -4.81 6.94 -10.09
N LEU A 36 -4.67 6.05 -9.11
CA LEU A 36 -5.06 6.33 -7.73
C LEU A 36 -3.95 7.16 -7.06
N ASP A 37 -4.34 7.99 -6.11
CA ASP A 37 -3.40 8.72 -5.28
C ASP A 37 -2.83 7.80 -4.18
N GLN A 38 -1.78 7.07 -4.54
CA GLN A 38 -1.15 6.11 -3.65
C GLN A 38 -0.42 6.79 -2.49
N GLU A 39 0.10 8.00 -2.70
CA GLU A 39 0.71 8.79 -1.63
C GLU A 39 -0.34 9.16 -0.58
N ALA A 40 -1.52 9.61 -1.00
CA ALA A 40 -2.63 9.86 -0.08
C ALA A 40 -3.02 8.59 0.68
N GLY A 41 -3.00 7.42 0.04
CA GLY A 41 -3.26 6.13 0.71
C GLY A 41 -2.30 5.85 1.86
N GLY A 42 -1.01 5.95 1.61
CA GLY A 42 0.03 5.78 2.65
C GLY A 42 -0.04 6.83 3.75
N TYR A 43 -0.33 8.07 3.36
CA TYR A 43 -0.53 9.17 4.30
C TYR A 43 -1.73 8.94 5.23
N LEU A 44 -2.88 8.54 4.71
CA LEU A 44 -4.09 8.26 5.49
C LEU A 44 -3.88 7.11 6.47
N ALA A 45 -3.28 6.00 6.03
CA ALA A 45 -2.96 4.87 6.89
C ALA A 45 -2.07 5.29 8.07
N THR A 46 -1.02 6.04 7.79
CA THR A 46 -0.06 6.50 8.81
C THR A 46 -0.68 7.54 9.73
N ARG A 47 -1.44 8.51 9.18
CA ARG A 47 -2.18 9.51 9.98
C ARG A 47 -3.18 8.87 10.93
N HIS A 48 -3.85 7.80 10.51
CA HIS A 48 -4.74 7.04 11.38
C HIS A 48 -3.98 6.48 12.59
N LEU A 49 -2.84 5.82 12.37
CA LEU A 49 -2.00 5.31 13.48
C LEU A 49 -1.50 6.44 14.39
N LEU A 50 -1.08 7.56 13.82
CA LEU A 50 -0.65 8.74 14.59
C LEU A 50 -1.79 9.32 15.43
N SER A 51 -3.03 9.34 14.92
CA SER A 51 -4.21 9.83 15.66
C SER A 51 -4.57 8.96 16.85
N LEU A 52 -4.23 7.65 16.79
CA LEU A 52 -4.36 6.70 17.90
C LEU A 52 -3.22 6.81 18.94
N GLY A 53 -2.28 7.73 18.76
CA GLY A 53 -1.18 7.98 19.70
C GLY A 53 0.10 7.22 19.39
N HIS A 54 0.15 6.41 18.34
CA HIS A 54 1.39 5.74 17.95
C HIS A 54 2.45 6.73 17.49
N ARG A 55 3.70 6.53 17.92
CA ARG A 55 4.85 7.41 17.60
C ARG A 55 6.01 6.64 16.96
N ARG A 56 6.10 5.35 17.21
CA ARG A 56 7.05 4.44 16.55
C ARG A 56 6.27 3.45 15.71
N ILE A 57 6.17 3.76 14.43
CA ILE A 57 5.37 3.04 13.44
C ILE A 57 6.34 2.37 12.46
N ALA A 58 6.32 1.05 12.37
CA ALA A 58 7.07 0.33 11.35
C ALA A 58 6.33 0.35 10.01
N HIS A 59 7.07 0.21 8.92
CA HIS A 59 6.50 0.12 7.57
C HIS A 59 7.00 -1.13 6.86
N ILE A 60 6.06 -2.02 6.49
CA ILE A 60 6.30 -3.11 5.56
C ILE A 60 6.05 -2.57 4.16
N ALA A 61 7.11 -2.18 3.47
CA ALA A 61 7.06 -1.58 2.14
C ALA A 61 6.82 -2.64 1.05
N GLY A 62 6.22 -2.23 -0.06
CA GLY A 62 6.16 -3.06 -1.27
C GLY A 62 7.48 -3.05 -2.06
N PRO A 63 7.53 -3.67 -3.26
CA PRO A 63 8.73 -3.70 -4.09
C PRO A 63 9.28 -2.30 -4.40
N ALA A 64 10.61 -2.14 -4.34
CA ALA A 64 11.24 -0.82 -4.45
C ALA A 64 11.12 -0.20 -5.86
N ASP A 65 10.95 -1.02 -6.88
CA ASP A 65 10.77 -0.65 -8.28
C ASP A 65 9.29 -0.46 -8.67
N HIS A 66 8.35 -0.67 -7.72
CA HIS A 66 6.93 -0.50 -7.96
C HIS A 66 6.47 0.91 -7.55
N THR A 67 5.87 1.64 -8.50
CA THR A 67 5.43 3.03 -8.29
C THR A 67 4.49 3.18 -7.09
N ASP A 68 3.47 2.31 -6.97
CA ASP A 68 2.53 2.36 -5.85
C ASP A 68 3.23 2.19 -4.49
N ALA A 69 4.24 1.31 -4.42
CA ALA A 69 5.00 1.09 -3.20
C ALA A 69 5.80 2.33 -2.78
N THR A 70 6.46 2.97 -3.76
CA THR A 70 7.23 4.20 -3.52
C THR A 70 6.33 5.37 -3.14
N GLU A 71 5.18 5.53 -3.80
CA GLU A 71 4.21 6.58 -3.46
C GLU A 71 3.59 6.35 -2.07
N ARG A 72 3.15 5.12 -1.72
CA ARG A 72 2.62 4.80 -0.37
C ARG A 72 3.67 5.06 0.70
N ARG A 73 4.92 4.71 0.44
CA ARG A 73 6.03 5.03 1.34
C ARG A 73 6.25 6.55 1.49
N ALA A 74 6.18 7.31 0.40
CA ALA A 74 6.27 8.77 0.46
C ALA A 74 5.16 9.37 1.35
N GLY A 75 3.94 8.83 1.26
CA GLY A 75 2.82 9.21 2.15
C GLY A 75 3.10 8.92 3.62
N TYR A 76 3.66 7.74 3.92
CA TYR A 76 4.09 7.39 5.28
C TYR A 76 5.15 8.36 5.81
N GLU A 77 6.20 8.62 5.03
CA GLU A 77 7.28 9.53 5.41
C GLU A 77 6.76 10.97 5.59
N ARG A 78 5.82 11.42 4.73
CA ARG A 78 5.18 12.72 4.87
C ARG A 78 4.40 12.83 6.18
N ALA A 79 3.59 11.83 6.52
CA ALA A 79 2.79 11.84 7.74
C ALA A 79 3.65 11.90 9.01
N LEU A 80 4.76 11.14 9.05
CA LEU A 80 5.71 11.20 10.17
C LEU A 80 6.37 12.58 10.26
N ARG A 81 6.83 13.14 9.15
CA ARG A 81 7.47 14.47 9.11
C ARG A 81 6.52 15.57 9.60
N GLU A 82 5.26 15.57 9.16
CA GLU A 82 4.25 16.53 9.61
C GLU A 82 3.91 16.40 11.10
N ALA A 83 4.06 15.18 11.65
CA ALA A 83 3.92 14.94 13.09
C ALA A 83 5.19 15.27 13.90
N GLY A 84 6.24 15.77 13.27
CA GLY A 84 7.52 16.08 13.92
C GLY A 84 8.31 14.84 14.38
N LEU A 85 8.03 13.67 13.76
CA LEU A 85 8.69 12.41 14.11
C LEU A 85 9.82 12.09 13.13
N PRO A 86 10.95 11.54 13.62
CA PRO A 86 12.04 11.12 12.75
C PRO A 86 11.64 9.88 11.96
N LEU A 87 12.15 9.78 10.72
CA LEU A 87 12.07 8.55 9.95
C LEU A 87 13.11 7.54 10.49
N ALA A 88 12.64 6.53 11.19
CA ALA A 88 13.46 5.41 11.66
C ALA A 88 13.64 4.39 10.53
N ARG A 89 14.74 4.49 9.78
CA ARG A 89 14.99 3.65 8.59
C ARG A 89 15.04 2.16 8.94
N GLU A 90 15.44 1.82 10.13
CA GLU A 90 15.48 0.46 10.68
C GLU A 90 14.09 -0.16 10.89
N LEU A 91 13.04 0.66 10.90
CA LEU A 91 11.64 0.24 10.95
C LEU A 91 10.99 0.11 9.58
N VAL A 92 11.73 0.34 8.48
CA VAL A 92 11.22 0.17 7.12
C VAL A 92 11.81 -1.12 6.54
N VAL A 93 10.96 -2.12 6.28
CA VAL A 93 11.38 -3.41 5.75
C VAL A 93 10.67 -3.69 4.43
N GLN A 94 11.45 -4.11 3.44
CA GLN A 94 10.98 -4.44 2.10
C GLN A 94 10.15 -5.73 2.09
N SER A 95 9.07 -5.74 1.31
CA SER A 95 8.23 -6.88 0.97
C SER A 95 7.96 -6.91 -0.55
N ASP A 96 7.15 -7.85 -0.99
CA ASP A 96 6.81 -8.12 -2.39
C ASP A 96 5.30 -7.97 -2.69
N PHE A 97 4.55 -7.34 -1.79
CA PHE A 97 3.09 -7.24 -1.79
C PHE A 97 2.33 -8.54 -1.52
N MET A 98 3.03 -9.66 -1.29
CA MET A 98 2.42 -10.95 -1.02
C MET A 98 2.41 -11.27 0.49
N GLU A 99 1.54 -12.21 0.89
CA GLU A 99 1.46 -12.67 2.28
C GLU A 99 2.79 -13.26 2.77
N SER A 100 3.47 -14.02 1.92
CA SER A 100 4.77 -14.62 2.25
C SER A 100 5.84 -13.56 2.53
N GLY A 101 5.89 -12.52 1.70
CA GLY A 101 6.80 -11.40 1.89
C GLY A 101 6.47 -10.58 3.14
N GLY A 102 5.18 -10.34 3.39
CA GLY A 102 4.71 -9.68 4.61
C GLY A 102 5.08 -10.44 5.89
N LEU A 103 4.94 -11.77 5.86
CA LEU A 103 5.35 -12.65 6.97
C LEU A 103 6.86 -12.55 7.23
N LEU A 104 7.68 -12.62 6.18
CA LEU A 104 9.14 -12.52 6.31
C LEU A 104 9.56 -11.14 6.80
N ALA A 105 8.95 -10.06 6.28
CA ALA A 105 9.24 -8.69 6.68
C ALA A 105 8.91 -8.45 8.17
N MET A 106 7.77 -8.96 8.64
CA MET A 106 7.39 -8.85 10.05
C MET A 106 8.34 -9.65 10.95
N ASN A 107 8.76 -10.86 10.57
CA ASN A 107 9.75 -11.60 11.34
C ASN A 107 11.06 -10.82 11.48
N ARG A 108 11.54 -10.17 10.41
CA ARG A 108 12.72 -9.29 10.45
C ARG A 108 12.55 -8.12 11.41
N LEU A 109 11.38 -7.47 11.43
CA LEU A 109 11.08 -6.41 12.39
C LEU A 109 11.11 -6.90 13.82
N LEU A 110 10.49 -8.06 14.11
CA LEU A 110 10.46 -8.66 15.45
C LEU A 110 11.84 -9.12 15.90
N ASP A 111 12.67 -9.62 14.99
CA ASP A 111 14.03 -10.08 15.28
C ASP A 111 15.05 -8.94 15.40
N SER A 112 14.73 -7.74 14.90
CA SER A 112 15.64 -6.58 14.90
C SER A 112 15.91 -6.00 16.28
N GLY A 113 15.11 -6.35 17.29
CA GLY A 113 15.16 -5.75 18.62
C GLY A 113 14.66 -4.30 18.69
N GLN A 114 14.18 -3.75 17.58
CA GLN A 114 13.64 -2.40 17.54
C GLN A 114 12.24 -2.34 18.14
N SER A 115 11.97 -1.35 18.96
CA SER A 115 10.64 -1.13 19.51
C SER A 115 9.74 -0.42 18.48
N PHE A 116 8.52 -0.90 18.32
CA PHE A 116 7.44 -0.23 17.59
C PHE A 116 6.10 -0.66 18.18
N THR A 117 5.08 0.16 18.02
CA THR A 117 3.73 -0.10 18.56
C THR A 117 2.67 -0.24 17.48
N ALA A 118 3.04 0.06 16.26
CA ALA A 118 2.16 -0.08 15.11
C ALA A 118 2.92 -0.40 13.83
N VAL A 119 2.21 -0.95 12.86
CA VAL A 119 2.72 -1.28 11.54
C VAL A 119 1.78 -0.73 10.48
N PHE A 120 2.35 0.00 9.53
CA PHE A 120 1.72 0.26 8.24
C PHE A 120 2.25 -0.74 7.22
N ALA A 121 1.41 -1.67 6.77
CA ALA A 121 1.72 -2.57 5.66
C ALA A 121 1.27 -1.93 4.34
N ALA A 122 2.13 -2.00 3.33
CA ALA A 122 1.90 -1.35 2.05
C ALA A 122 0.64 -1.84 1.33
N ASN A 123 0.17 -3.07 1.63
CA ASN A 123 -1.12 -3.60 1.17
C ASN A 123 -1.69 -4.63 2.14
N ASP A 124 -2.93 -5.06 1.92
CA ASP A 124 -3.63 -6.01 2.80
C ASP A 124 -3.00 -7.41 2.79
N GLN A 125 -2.51 -7.89 1.65
CA GLN A 125 -1.84 -9.19 1.59
C GLN A 125 -0.59 -9.21 2.47
N SER A 126 0.27 -8.18 2.37
CA SER A 126 1.42 -8.06 3.29
C SER A 126 0.99 -7.94 4.75
N ALA A 127 -0.13 -7.25 5.03
CA ALA A 127 -0.68 -7.14 6.37
C ALA A 127 -1.17 -8.50 6.90
N PHE A 128 -1.81 -9.34 6.09
CA PHE A 128 -2.20 -10.70 6.49
C PHE A 128 -0.99 -11.56 6.85
N GLY A 129 0.07 -11.50 6.03
CA GLY A 129 1.32 -12.19 6.32
C GLY A 129 1.97 -11.70 7.61
N ALA A 130 1.99 -10.39 7.82
CA ALA A 130 2.51 -9.78 9.05
C ALA A 130 1.72 -10.22 10.29
N ARG A 131 0.40 -10.26 10.21
CA ARG A 131 -0.48 -10.76 11.30
C ARG A 131 -0.18 -12.23 11.62
N MET A 132 0.05 -13.07 10.61
CA MET A 132 0.41 -14.46 10.81
C MET A 132 1.77 -14.58 11.53
N ALA A 133 2.77 -13.77 11.19
CA ALA A 133 4.04 -13.73 11.88
C ALA A 133 3.88 -13.32 13.35
N MET A 134 3.12 -12.25 13.61
CA MET A 134 2.80 -11.80 14.98
C MET A 134 2.09 -12.87 15.80
N TYR A 135 1.07 -13.51 15.23
CA TYR A 135 0.35 -14.60 15.88
C TYR A 135 1.28 -15.75 16.29
N ARG A 136 2.17 -16.20 15.38
CA ARG A 136 3.13 -17.28 15.67
C ARG A 136 4.14 -16.93 16.77
N ARG A 137 4.34 -15.65 17.01
CA ARG A 137 5.27 -15.10 18.03
C ARG A 137 4.55 -14.67 19.31
N GLY A 138 3.25 -14.89 19.41
CA GLY A 138 2.44 -14.51 20.57
C GLY A 138 2.21 -13.01 20.72
N VAL A 139 2.46 -12.23 19.67
CA VAL A 139 2.19 -10.78 19.63
C VAL A 139 0.73 -10.55 19.27
N ARG A 140 -0.01 -9.91 20.15
CA ARG A 140 -1.44 -9.67 20.01
C ARG A 140 -1.70 -8.44 19.14
N VAL A 141 -2.66 -8.56 18.22
CA VAL A 141 -3.16 -7.46 17.41
C VAL A 141 -4.61 -7.17 17.80
N PRO A 142 -4.96 -5.95 18.22
CA PRO A 142 -4.12 -4.73 18.25
C PRO A 142 -3.41 -4.47 19.59
N ASP A 143 -3.57 -5.32 20.63
CA ASP A 143 -3.20 -5.02 22.02
C ASP A 143 -1.71 -4.70 22.21
N ASP A 144 -0.82 -5.47 21.56
CA ASP A 144 0.62 -5.28 21.63
C ASP A 144 1.13 -4.44 20.45
N VAL A 145 0.58 -4.70 19.23
CA VAL A 145 0.94 -3.99 18.00
C VAL A 145 -0.29 -3.79 17.12
N SER A 146 -0.60 -2.54 16.78
CA SER A 146 -1.63 -2.20 15.81
C SER A 146 -1.14 -2.40 14.36
N ILE A 147 -2.04 -2.73 13.43
CA ILE A 147 -1.70 -2.86 12.01
C ILE A 147 -2.76 -2.21 11.12
N VAL A 148 -2.30 -1.54 10.07
CA VAL A 148 -3.15 -0.97 9.01
C VAL A 148 -2.62 -1.41 7.66
N GLY A 149 -3.55 -1.80 6.77
CA GLY A 149 -3.28 -2.15 5.37
C GLY A 149 -3.78 -1.10 4.38
N VAL A 150 -3.73 -1.46 3.11
CA VAL A 150 -4.32 -0.75 1.97
C VAL A 150 -4.92 -1.80 1.04
N ASP A 151 -6.04 -1.54 0.45
CA ASP A 151 -6.80 -2.17 -0.65
C ASP A 151 -8.27 -2.39 -0.26
N ASP A 152 -8.58 -2.63 1.03
CA ASP A 152 -9.90 -3.03 1.52
C ASP A 152 -10.34 -4.38 0.90
N LEU A 153 -9.43 -5.35 0.92
CA LEU A 153 -9.75 -6.70 0.48
C LEU A 153 -10.83 -7.32 1.39
N PRO A 154 -11.74 -8.15 0.83
CA PRO A 154 -12.79 -8.80 1.64
C PRO A 154 -12.26 -9.54 2.87
N GLY A 155 -11.05 -10.12 2.79
CA GLY A 155 -10.39 -10.78 3.91
C GLY A 155 -10.11 -9.88 5.12
N ALA A 156 -10.01 -8.56 4.93
CA ALA A 156 -9.79 -7.61 6.01
C ALA A 156 -10.97 -7.60 7.01
N ALA A 157 -12.19 -7.67 6.51
CA ALA A 157 -13.39 -7.71 7.34
C ALA A 157 -13.56 -9.04 8.11
N TYR A 158 -13.01 -10.14 7.57
CA TYR A 158 -13.11 -11.47 8.17
C TYR A 158 -11.90 -11.85 9.04
N ALA A 159 -10.89 -11.00 9.09
CA ALA A 159 -9.77 -11.20 10.01
C ALA A 159 -10.24 -11.10 11.47
N THR A 160 -9.53 -11.76 12.40
CA THR A 160 -9.86 -11.74 13.83
C THR A 160 -8.72 -11.08 14.63
N PRO A 161 -8.96 -9.89 15.21
CA PRO A 161 -10.07 -8.98 14.94
C PRO A 161 -10.06 -8.45 13.50
N PRO A 162 -11.16 -7.83 13.00
CA PRO A 162 -11.17 -7.20 11.69
C PRO A 162 -10.02 -6.21 11.52
N MET A 163 -9.46 -6.17 10.31
CA MET A 163 -8.27 -5.36 10.03
C MET A 163 -8.66 -4.00 9.48
N THR A 164 -8.07 -2.95 10.03
CA THR A 164 -8.16 -1.60 9.47
C THR A 164 -7.38 -1.52 8.17
N THR A 165 -7.99 -0.94 7.16
CA THR A 165 -7.37 -0.78 5.83
C THR A 165 -7.86 0.49 5.14
N VAL A 166 -7.06 1.03 4.23
CA VAL A 166 -7.46 2.14 3.36
C VAL A 166 -8.10 1.56 2.10
N ARG A 167 -9.36 1.92 1.85
CA ARG A 167 -10.09 1.45 0.66
C ARG A 167 -9.57 2.11 -0.61
N GLN A 168 -9.23 1.32 -1.60
CA GLN A 168 -9.05 1.78 -2.96
C GLN A 168 -10.40 1.78 -3.70
N PRO A 169 -10.78 2.87 -4.38
CA PRO A 169 -12.04 2.97 -5.12
C PRO A 169 -11.93 2.24 -6.48
N ILE A 170 -11.70 0.93 -6.46
CA ILE A 170 -11.45 0.12 -7.68
C ILE A 170 -12.67 0.09 -8.58
N TYR A 171 -13.87 -0.09 -8.01
CA TYR A 171 -15.11 -0.11 -8.79
C TYR A 171 -15.36 1.24 -9.48
N GLU A 172 -15.24 2.33 -8.74
CA GLU A 172 -15.42 3.70 -9.24
C GLU A 172 -14.39 4.02 -10.34
N SER A 173 -13.15 3.57 -10.15
CA SER A 173 -12.08 3.73 -11.14
C SER A 173 -12.35 2.93 -12.40
N ALA A 174 -12.85 1.69 -12.27
CA ALA A 174 -13.22 0.85 -13.42
C ALA A 174 -14.39 1.46 -14.20
N LEU A 175 -15.40 2.01 -13.49
CA LEU A 175 -16.52 2.69 -14.12
C LEU A 175 -16.07 3.96 -14.87
N ALA A 176 -15.20 4.76 -14.27
CA ALA A 176 -14.61 5.92 -14.92
C ALA A 176 -13.79 5.54 -16.16
N ALA A 177 -13.03 4.44 -16.09
CA ALA A 177 -12.28 3.90 -17.22
C ALA A 177 -13.21 3.49 -18.38
N ALA A 178 -14.32 2.78 -18.07
CA ALA A 178 -15.30 2.37 -19.07
C ALA A 178 -15.96 3.59 -19.74
N HIS A 179 -16.39 4.58 -18.97
CA HIS A 179 -16.95 5.82 -19.51
C HIS A 179 -15.95 6.55 -20.41
N ALA A 180 -14.67 6.59 -20.02
CA ALA A 180 -13.64 7.26 -20.80
C ALA A 180 -13.34 6.60 -22.16
N LEU A 181 -13.76 5.33 -22.36
CA LEU A 181 -13.62 4.64 -23.66
C LEU A 181 -14.76 4.92 -24.62
N VAL A 182 -15.96 5.32 -24.12
CA VAL A 182 -17.16 5.50 -24.95
C VAL A 182 -17.51 6.97 -25.20
N THR A 183 -16.78 7.89 -24.56
CA THR A 183 -16.91 9.34 -24.76
C THR A 183 -15.67 9.93 -25.42
#